data_5495c885c12774e365097e3d52520306
#
_entry.id   5495c885c12774e365097e3d52520306
#
_cell.length_a   1.000
_cell.length_b   1.000
_cell.length_c   1.000
_cell.angle_alpha   90.00
_cell.angle_beta   90.00
_cell.angle_gamma   90.00
#
_symmetry.space_group_name_H-M   'P 1'
#
loop_
_entity.id
_entity.type
_entity.pdbx_description
1 polymer ?
#
loop_
_entity_poly.entity_id
_entity_poly.type
_entity_poly.pdbx_seq_one_letter_code
_entity_poly.pdbx_strand_id
1 'polypeptide(L)'
;MPVKIRTQVGIIGAGPAGLLLAYMLRRAGIDSVILEKRSRSYILGRVRAGVMEQATRDLLIELGLGDRLCRDGLLHKGFEIRFANERRRIDLSELTGGKVITVYGQQEVVKDLLAALEQENYPLHFEIDDVHLEGIDEGAPCIRGRGAEGPIEISCDFIAGCDGFYGVSRPSIPDGVLSVLSREYPFAWLSILAEAPSASHELIYAHHQRGGAIYSMRNKRLSRHNLQCDPDGAAKSWPADKIWDELEVRLNADNSERLPRGPILDRVITRMRSFVVEPMQYGSLFLAGDAAHIVPPTGAKGMNLAVADIKCLAAGFIEHYRAGRRD
;
A
#
# COMPACT_ATOMS: atom_id res chain seq x y z
N MET A 1 -21.30 15.01 25.00
CA MET A 1 -22.22 14.33 24.06
C MET A 1 -21.37 13.83 22.89
N PRO A 2 -21.72 12.74 22.18
CA PRO A 2 -20.97 12.32 21.04
C PRO A 2 -20.99 13.37 19.92
N VAL A 3 -19.89 13.52 19.22
CA VAL A 3 -19.85 14.26 17.95
C VAL A 3 -20.63 13.45 16.92
N LYS A 4 -21.73 14.00 16.41
CA LYS A 4 -22.57 13.32 15.41
C LYS A 4 -22.35 13.93 14.03
N ILE A 5 -22.03 13.08 13.06
CA ILE A 5 -21.77 13.46 11.68
C ILE A 5 -22.72 12.65 10.78
N ARG A 6 -23.29 13.30 9.76
CA ARG A 6 -23.96 12.62 8.64
C ARG A 6 -23.17 12.84 7.36
N THR A 7 -22.90 11.78 6.65
CA THR A 7 -22.18 11.81 5.37
C THR A 7 -22.75 10.78 4.40
N GLN A 8 -22.35 10.81 3.13
CA GLN A 8 -22.71 9.78 2.15
C GLN A 8 -21.84 8.54 2.32
N VAL A 9 -20.51 8.71 2.45
CA VAL A 9 -19.56 7.60 2.60
C VAL A 9 -18.70 7.78 3.84
N GLY A 10 -18.77 6.82 4.77
CA GLY A 10 -17.82 6.70 5.88
C GLY A 10 -16.61 5.87 5.46
N ILE A 11 -15.41 6.41 5.61
CA ILE A 11 -14.16 5.72 5.21
C ILE A 11 -13.36 5.37 6.47
N ILE A 12 -12.96 4.11 6.62
CA ILE A 12 -12.13 3.66 7.73
C ILE A 12 -10.71 3.40 7.23
N GLY A 13 -9.77 4.16 7.76
CA GLY A 13 -8.35 4.10 7.44
C GLY A 13 -7.88 5.22 6.50
N ALA A 14 -6.81 5.93 6.91
CA ALA A 14 -6.11 6.95 6.13
C ALA A 14 -4.83 6.41 5.45
N GLY A 15 -4.87 5.16 5.02
CA GLY A 15 -3.86 4.59 4.13
C GLY A 15 -4.04 5.12 2.69
N PRO A 16 -3.19 4.69 1.73
CA PRO A 16 -3.29 5.14 0.34
C PRO A 16 -4.67 4.86 -0.27
N ALA A 17 -5.33 3.74 0.08
CA ALA A 17 -6.67 3.42 -0.39
C ALA A 17 -7.72 4.44 0.10
N GLY A 18 -7.83 4.64 1.42
CA GLY A 18 -8.83 5.53 1.99
C GLY A 18 -8.63 6.98 1.59
N LEU A 19 -7.38 7.47 1.58
CA LEU A 19 -7.08 8.84 1.14
C LEU A 19 -7.39 9.06 -0.35
N LEU A 20 -7.07 8.08 -1.20
CA LEU A 20 -7.37 8.17 -2.63
C LEU A 20 -8.89 8.14 -2.88
N LEU A 21 -9.62 7.25 -2.19
CA LEU A 21 -11.08 7.22 -2.27
C LEU A 21 -11.69 8.56 -1.87
N ALA A 22 -11.31 9.08 -0.72
CA ALA A 22 -11.75 10.37 -0.23
C ALA A 22 -11.52 11.49 -1.23
N TYR A 23 -10.33 11.55 -1.81
CA TYR A 23 -9.97 12.54 -2.80
C TYR A 23 -10.83 12.43 -4.08
N MET A 24 -11.04 11.21 -4.58
CA MET A 24 -11.88 10.97 -5.76
C MET A 24 -13.35 11.32 -5.50
N LEU A 25 -13.90 10.94 -4.35
CA LEU A 25 -15.28 11.28 -3.95
C LEU A 25 -15.47 12.79 -3.80
N ARG A 26 -14.53 13.47 -3.15
CA ARG A 26 -14.54 14.93 -3.00
C ARG A 26 -14.60 15.64 -4.35
N ARG A 27 -13.78 15.24 -5.31
CA ARG A 27 -13.79 15.79 -6.67
C ARG A 27 -15.11 15.51 -7.42
N ALA A 28 -15.80 14.45 -7.06
CA ALA A 28 -17.11 14.10 -7.62
C ALA A 28 -18.29 14.80 -6.92
N GLY A 29 -18.04 15.57 -5.84
CA GLY A 29 -19.07 16.24 -5.05
C GLY A 29 -19.85 15.27 -4.14
N ILE A 30 -19.23 14.15 -3.75
CA ILE A 30 -19.80 13.17 -2.81
C ILE A 30 -19.19 13.40 -1.43
N ASP A 31 -20.06 13.62 -0.44
CA ASP A 31 -19.63 13.87 0.94
C ASP A 31 -19.08 12.59 1.57
N SER A 32 -17.91 12.69 2.15
CA SER A 32 -17.26 11.57 2.84
C SER A 32 -16.41 12.03 4.02
N VAL A 33 -16.17 11.13 4.98
CA VAL A 33 -15.41 11.39 6.21
C VAL A 33 -14.46 10.22 6.44
N ILE A 34 -13.21 10.50 6.80
CA ILE A 34 -12.25 9.45 7.17
C ILE A 34 -12.09 9.39 8.68
N LEU A 35 -12.11 8.17 9.23
CA LEU A 35 -11.62 7.83 10.57
C LEU A 35 -10.32 7.05 10.46
N GLU A 36 -9.27 7.51 11.16
CA GLU A 36 -7.97 6.85 11.22
C GLU A 36 -7.58 6.58 12.68
N LYS A 37 -7.16 5.35 12.95
CA LYS A 37 -6.72 4.93 14.29
C LYS A 37 -5.39 5.56 14.71
N ARG A 38 -4.50 5.79 13.77
CA ARG A 38 -3.14 6.27 14.04
C ARG A 38 -3.06 7.79 13.97
N SER A 39 -1.98 8.33 14.55
CA SER A 39 -1.70 9.76 14.42
C SER A 39 -1.29 10.12 12.98
N ARG A 40 -1.46 11.38 12.62
CA ARG A 40 -0.99 11.96 11.35
C ARG A 40 0.50 11.71 11.12
N SER A 41 1.32 11.92 12.16
CA SER A 41 2.76 11.72 12.08
C SER A 41 3.13 10.25 11.81
N TYR A 42 2.42 9.31 12.39
CA TYR A 42 2.62 7.89 12.11
C TYR A 42 2.34 7.54 10.65
N ILE A 43 1.23 8.02 10.10
CA ILE A 43 0.84 7.76 8.70
C ILE A 43 1.90 8.30 7.74
N LEU A 44 2.38 9.53 7.96
CA LEU A 44 3.39 10.17 7.13
C LEU A 44 4.78 9.51 7.25
N GLY A 45 5.09 8.96 8.42
CA GLY A 45 6.39 8.31 8.69
C GLY A 45 6.47 6.84 8.24
N ARG A 46 5.36 6.21 7.81
CA ARG A 46 5.31 4.79 7.51
C ARG A 46 5.95 4.45 6.17
N VAL A 47 7.21 4.05 6.18
CA VAL A 47 7.95 3.65 4.97
C VAL A 47 7.46 2.29 4.49
N ARG A 48 7.01 2.22 3.24
CA ARG A 48 6.56 1.01 2.55
C ARG A 48 7.19 0.90 1.15
N ALA A 49 6.89 -0.20 0.44
CA ALA A 49 7.26 -0.34 -0.96
C ALA A 49 6.69 0.82 -1.79
N GLY A 50 7.31 1.12 -2.90
CA GLY A 50 6.92 2.26 -3.72
C GLY A 50 7.28 2.02 -5.19
N VAL A 51 6.93 0.85 -5.73
CA VAL A 51 6.96 0.61 -7.17
C VAL A 51 5.55 0.77 -7.69
N MET A 52 5.37 1.73 -8.55
CA MET A 52 4.10 2.14 -9.12
C MET A 52 4.02 1.70 -10.58
N GLU A 53 2.92 1.04 -10.92
CA GLU A 53 2.61 0.71 -12.32
C GLU A 53 2.14 1.94 -13.09
N GLN A 54 2.23 1.87 -14.41
CA GLN A 54 1.82 2.96 -15.30
C GLN A 54 0.37 3.43 -15.01
N ALA A 55 -0.57 2.50 -14.85
CA ALA A 55 -1.97 2.83 -14.61
C ALA A 55 -2.19 3.63 -13.29
N THR A 56 -1.45 3.27 -12.24
CA THR A 56 -1.49 4.01 -10.95
C THR A 56 -0.90 5.40 -11.11
N ARG A 57 0.25 5.50 -11.80
CA ARG A 57 0.91 6.78 -12.10
C ARG A 57 -0.01 7.71 -12.89
N ASP A 58 -0.60 7.20 -13.97
CA ASP A 58 -1.46 7.99 -14.85
C ASP A 58 -2.70 8.48 -14.12
N LEU A 59 -3.32 7.66 -13.28
CA LEU A 59 -4.44 8.07 -12.44
C LEU A 59 -4.06 9.23 -11.49
N LEU A 60 -2.90 9.16 -10.82
CA LEU A 60 -2.47 10.25 -9.93
C LEU A 60 -2.20 11.55 -10.69
N ILE A 61 -1.64 11.46 -11.89
CA ILE A 61 -1.44 12.63 -12.77
C ILE A 61 -2.79 13.20 -13.22
N GLU A 62 -3.72 12.37 -13.66
CA GLU A 62 -5.07 12.77 -14.07
C GLU A 62 -5.83 13.47 -12.92
N LEU A 63 -5.64 13.01 -11.71
CA LEU A 63 -6.21 13.61 -10.52
C LEU A 63 -5.54 14.93 -10.10
N GLY A 64 -4.44 15.36 -10.76
CA GLY A 64 -3.70 16.58 -10.42
C GLY A 64 -2.68 16.39 -9.28
N LEU A 65 -2.34 15.15 -8.93
CA LEU A 65 -1.37 14.79 -7.88
C LEU A 65 0.01 14.41 -8.47
N GLY A 66 0.25 14.79 -9.73
CA GLY A 66 1.42 14.38 -10.50
C GLY A 66 2.69 15.20 -10.28
N ASP A 67 2.66 16.38 -9.71
CA ASP A 67 3.79 17.32 -9.70
C ASP A 67 5.04 16.75 -9.03
N ARG A 68 4.92 16.31 -7.77
CA ARG A 68 6.02 15.68 -7.05
C ARG A 68 6.37 14.31 -7.63
N LEU A 69 5.37 13.54 -8.02
CA LEU A 69 5.55 12.23 -8.66
C LEU A 69 6.37 12.34 -9.96
N CYS A 70 6.10 13.31 -10.81
CA CYS A 70 6.83 13.51 -12.06
C CYS A 70 8.24 14.08 -11.83
N ARG A 71 8.44 14.90 -10.81
CA ARG A 71 9.74 15.47 -10.48
C ARG A 71 10.67 14.51 -9.76
N ASP A 72 10.16 13.78 -8.78
CA ASP A 72 10.94 12.99 -7.82
C ASP A 72 10.88 11.48 -8.08
N GLY A 73 9.89 11.02 -8.86
CA GLY A 73 9.73 9.62 -9.22
C GLY A 73 10.81 9.12 -10.19
N LEU A 74 11.33 7.92 -9.95
CA LEU A 74 12.37 7.31 -10.78
C LEU A 74 11.72 6.38 -11.80
N LEU A 75 11.85 6.71 -13.08
CA LEU A 75 11.29 5.92 -14.17
C LEU A 75 12.21 4.75 -14.51
N HIS A 76 11.68 3.54 -14.48
CA HIS A 76 12.37 2.34 -14.92
C HIS A 76 11.67 1.78 -16.16
N LYS A 77 12.42 1.62 -17.25
CA LYS A 77 11.94 1.02 -18.49
C LYS A 77 11.95 -0.51 -18.44
N GLY A 78 12.61 -1.06 -17.45
CA GLY A 78 12.75 -2.50 -17.26
C GLY A 78 13.20 -2.86 -15.86
N PHE A 79 13.65 -4.09 -15.73
CA PHE A 79 14.29 -4.63 -14.53
C PHE A 79 15.27 -5.73 -14.94
N GLU A 80 16.19 -6.06 -14.04
CA GLU A 80 17.18 -7.11 -14.26
C GLU A 80 16.82 -8.36 -13.46
N ILE A 81 16.93 -9.51 -14.09
CA ILE A 81 16.89 -10.82 -13.45
C ILE A 81 18.31 -11.39 -13.43
N ARG A 82 18.73 -11.85 -12.24
CA ARG A 82 20.04 -12.51 -12.04
C ARG A 82 19.84 -13.94 -11.56
N PHE A 83 20.39 -14.89 -12.25
CA PHE A 83 20.36 -16.32 -11.87
C PHE A 83 21.47 -17.09 -12.58
N ALA A 84 21.98 -18.14 -11.96
CA ALA A 84 22.97 -19.03 -12.54
C ALA A 84 24.19 -18.31 -13.15
N ASN A 85 24.67 -17.24 -12.50
CA ASN A 85 25.74 -16.36 -12.95
C ASN A 85 25.46 -15.60 -14.26
N GLU A 86 24.19 -15.52 -14.66
CA GLU A 86 23.74 -14.73 -15.79
C GLU A 86 22.97 -13.49 -15.33
N ARG A 87 23.07 -12.43 -16.14
CA ARG A 87 22.28 -11.20 -16.01
C ARG A 87 21.40 -11.07 -17.25
N ARG A 88 20.09 -10.89 -17.04
CA ARG A 88 19.12 -10.69 -18.11
C ARG A 88 18.26 -9.48 -17.80
N ARG A 89 18.40 -8.46 -18.63
CA ARG A 89 17.50 -7.30 -18.56
C ARG A 89 16.21 -7.60 -19.32
N ILE A 90 15.08 -7.36 -18.67
CA ILE A 90 13.75 -7.41 -19.28
C ILE A 90 13.32 -5.97 -19.58
N ASP A 91 13.19 -5.64 -20.86
CA ASP A 91 12.71 -4.32 -21.29
C ASP A 91 11.18 -4.28 -21.27
N LEU A 92 10.63 -3.77 -20.16
CA LEU A 92 9.17 -3.63 -20.01
C LEU A 92 8.61 -2.65 -21.03
N SER A 93 9.31 -1.58 -21.32
CA SER A 93 8.85 -0.55 -22.26
C SER A 93 8.67 -1.12 -23.66
N GLU A 94 9.62 -1.90 -24.12
CA GLU A 94 9.53 -2.59 -25.42
C GLU A 94 8.37 -3.60 -25.43
N LEU A 95 8.30 -4.47 -24.42
CA LEU A 95 7.29 -5.53 -24.30
C LEU A 95 5.86 -5.04 -24.16
N THR A 96 5.67 -3.82 -23.65
CA THR A 96 4.33 -3.29 -23.29
C THR A 96 3.90 -2.09 -24.14
N GLY A 97 4.63 -1.78 -25.22
CA GLY A 97 4.32 -0.63 -26.07
C GLY A 97 4.54 0.72 -25.40
N GLY A 98 5.63 0.84 -24.61
CA GLY A 98 6.07 2.10 -24.00
C GLY A 98 5.72 2.28 -22.52
N LYS A 99 5.04 1.33 -21.86
CA LYS A 99 4.74 1.44 -20.44
C LYS A 99 6.00 1.28 -19.59
N VAL A 100 6.02 2.01 -18.47
CA VAL A 100 7.14 2.03 -17.53
C VAL A 100 6.63 1.77 -16.11
N ILE A 101 7.53 1.44 -15.20
CA ILE A 101 7.26 1.48 -13.77
C ILE A 101 7.93 2.72 -13.17
N THR A 102 7.34 3.25 -12.11
CA THR A 102 7.87 4.42 -11.41
C THR A 102 8.18 4.05 -9.97
N VAL A 103 9.41 4.25 -9.53
CA VAL A 103 9.74 4.13 -8.11
C VAL A 103 9.44 5.47 -7.44
N TYR A 104 8.36 5.46 -6.66
CA TYR A 104 7.91 6.58 -5.85
C TYR A 104 7.31 6.03 -4.57
N GLY A 105 7.89 6.34 -3.42
CA GLY A 105 7.53 5.72 -2.15
C GLY A 105 6.05 5.85 -1.82
N GLN A 106 5.43 4.77 -1.33
CA GLN A 106 4.03 4.82 -0.89
C GLN A 106 3.77 5.98 0.10
N GLN A 107 4.72 6.26 0.99
CA GLN A 107 4.62 7.38 1.93
C GLN A 107 4.58 8.75 1.22
N GLU A 108 5.19 8.88 0.04
CA GLU A 108 5.13 10.12 -0.75
C GLU A 108 3.74 10.30 -1.38
N VAL A 109 3.13 9.20 -1.87
CA VAL A 109 1.73 9.21 -2.33
C VAL A 109 0.78 9.62 -1.21
N VAL A 110 0.98 9.08 0.00
CA VAL A 110 0.18 9.44 1.18
C VAL A 110 0.35 10.91 1.54
N LYS A 111 1.58 11.45 1.48
CA LYS A 111 1.84 12.88 1.71
C LYS A 111 1.11 13.77 0.71
N ASP A 112 1.15 13.40 -0.59
CA ASP A 112 0.51 14.17 -1.64
C ASP A 112 -1.02 14.18 -1.49
N LEU A 113 -1.62 13.01 -1.26
CA LEU A 113 -3.06 12.88 -1.02
C LEU A 113 -3.51 13.62 0.24
N LEU A 114 -2.77 13.47 1.34
CA LEU A 114 -3.11 14.13 2.59
C LEU A 114 -3.00 15.64 2.47
N ALA A 115 -1.94 16.15 1.85
CA ALA A 115 -1.79 17.58 1.63
C ALA A 115 -2.92 18.17 0.75
N ALA A 116 -3.34 17.44 -0.30
CA ALA A 116 -4.45 17.87 -1.15
C ALA A 116 -5.79 17.91 -0.39
N LEU A 117 -6.07 16.90 0.44
CA LEU A 117 -7.27 16.86 1.27
C LEU A 117 -7.27 17.94 2.36
N GLU A 118 -6.13 18.19 3.00
CA GLU A 118 -5.97 19.24 4.03
C GLU A 118 -6.17 20.64 3.44
N GLN A 119 -5.70 20.91 2.23
CA GLN A 119 -5.95 22.19 1.54
C GLN A 119 -7.43 22.46 1.30
N GLU A 120 -8.24 21.42 1.15
CA GLU A 120 -9.68 21.51 0.98
C GLU A 120 -10.47 21.43 2.30
N ASN A 121 -9.80 21.44 3.46
CA ASN A 121 -10.41 21.24 4.78
C ASN A 121 -11.27 19.99 4.85
N TYR A 122 -10.80 18.89 4.27
CA TYR A 122 -11.53 17.62 4.24
C TYR A 122 -11.70 17.05 5.66
N PRO A 123 -12.88 16.51 6.03
CA PRO A 123 -13.12 15.94 7.36
C PRO A 123 -12.37 14.63 7.54
N LEU A 124 -11.25 14.69 8.24
CA LEU A 124 -10.35 13.58 8.53
C LEU A 124 -10.02 13.60 10.03
N HIS A 125 -10.43 12.54 10.71
CA HIS A 125 -10.25 12.38 12.16
C HIS A 125 -9.18 11.33 12.44
N PHE A 126 -8.08 11.74 13.06
CA PHE A 126 -7.01 10.87 13.52
C PHE A 126 -7.21 10.43 14.96
N GLU A 127 -6.48 9.36 15.34
CA GLU A 127 -6.44 8.84 16.71
C GLU A 127 -7.82 8.45 17.23
N ILE A 128 -8.63 7.81 16.34
CA ILE A 128 -9.93 7.27 16.68
C ILE A 128 -9.79 5.80 17.04
N ASP A 129 -9.96 5.49 18.30
CA ASP A 129 -9.95 4.12 18.84
C ASP A 129 -11.38 3.57 18.96
N ASP A 130 -11.47 2.27 19.35
CA ASP A 130 -12.73 1.57 19.62
C ASP A 130 -13.74 1.67 18.46
N VAL A 131 -13.24 1.66 17.22
CA VAL A 131 -14.11 1.74 16.04
C VAL A 131 -14.90 0.45 15.88
N HIS A 132 -16.22 0.57 15.72
CA HIS A 132 -17.12 -0.53 15.39
C HIS A 132 -18.23 -0.09 14.43
N LEU A 133 -18.79 -1.04 13.71
CA LEU A 133 -19.77 -0.82 12.65
C LEU A 133 -21.11 -1.41 13.08
N GLU A 134 -22.19 -0.69 12.81
CA GLU A 134 -23.56 -1.10 13.09
C GLU A 134 -24.43 -0.89 11.83
N GLY A 135 -25.51 -1.65 11.68
CA GLY A 135 -26.53 -1.45 10.67
C GLY A 135 -26.06 -1.64 9.21
N ILE A 136 -24.97 -2.39 8.98
CA ILE A 136 -24.38 -2.57 7.64
C ILE A 136 -25.28 -3.36 6.69
N ASP A 137 -26.14 -4.21 7.19
CA ASP A 137 -27.12 -5.02 6.46
C ASP A 137 -28.58 -4.51 6.61
N GLU A 138 -28.79 -3.51 7.45
CA GLU A 138 -30.12 -2.96 7.74
C GLU A 138 -30.43 -1.69 6.91
N GLY A 139 -29.50 -1.24 6.05
CA GLY A 139 -29.65 -0.04 5.22
C GLY A 139 -29.49 1.29 6.00
N ALA A 140 -28.95 1.23 7.22
CA ALA A 140 -28.68 2.39 8.06
C ALA A 140 -27.27 2.29 8.71
N PRO A 141 -26.19 2.20 7.91
CA PRO A 141 -24.86 1.99 8.43
C PRO A 141 -24.38 3.16 9.30
N CYS A 142 -23.77 2.80 10.41
CA CYS A 142 -23.23 3.74 11.38
C CYS A 142 -21.83 3.29 11.82
N ILE A 143 -20.90 4.23 11.90
CA ILE A 143 -19.56 4.02 12.45
C ILE A 143 -19.50 4.73 13.79
N ARG A 144 -19.09 4.00 14.83
CA ARG A 144 -18.83 4.58 16.14
C ARG A 144 -17.39 4.40 16.54
N GLY A 145 -16.86 5.36 17.26
CA GLY A 145 -15.49 5.34 17.77
C GLY A 145 -15.29 6.34 18.89
N ARG A 146 -14.06 6.46 19.34
CA ARG A 146 -13.66 7.37 20.40
C ARG A 146 -12.40 8.13 20.02
N GLY A 147 -12.50 9.44 19.93
CA GLY A 147 -11.35 10.34 19.78
C GLY A 147 -10.98 11.06 21.07
N ALA A 148 -10.00 11.93 21.00
CA ALA A 148 -9.55 12.76 22.13
C ALA A 148 -10.68 13.65 22.72
N GLU A 149 -11.59 14.13 21.87
CA GLU A 149 -12.74 14.97 22.27
C GLU A 149 -13.95 14.15 22.76
N GLY A 150 -13.83 12.82 22.77
CA GLY A 150 -14.88 11.92 23.22
C GLY A 150 -15.46 11.02 22.12
N PRO A 151 -16.66 10.47 22.33
CA PRO A 151 -17.28 9.58 21.36
C PRO A 151 -17.64 10.29 20.06
N ILE A 152 -17.42 9.62 18.93
CA ILE A 152 -17.83 10.05 17.60
C ILE A 152 -18.82 9.03 17.01
N GLU A 153 -19.85 9.51 16.33
CA GLU A 153 -20.87 8.71 15.65
C GLU A 153 -21.07 9.26 14.23
N ILE A 154 -20.85 8.42 13.23
CA ILE A 154 -20.99 8.79 11.81
C ILE A 154 -22.10 7.92 11.20
N SER A 155 -23.23 8.53 10.87
CA SER A 155 -24.27 7.92 10.04
C SER A 155 -23.95 8.14 8.58
N CYS A 156 -24.01 7.11 7.76
CA CYS A 156 -23.67 7.21 6.33
C CYS A 156 -24.60 6.34 5.48
N ASP A 157 -24.46 6.40 4.15
CA ASP A 157 -25.17 5.49 3.24
C ASP A 157 -24.34 4.23 3.01
N PHE A 158 -23.02 4.40 2.91
CA PHE A 158 -22.05 3.33 2.70
C PHE A 158 -20.82 3.48 3.59
N ILE A 159 -20.17 2.36 3.86
CA ILE A 159 -18.89 2.29 4.56
C ILE A 159 -17.83 1.70 3.64
N ALA A 160 -16.69 2.36 3.51
CA ALA A 160 -15.53 1.84 2.82
C ALA A 160 -14.43 1.44 3.84
N GLY A 161 -14.23 0.14 4.01
CA GLY A 161 -13.20 -0.45 4.84
C GLY A 161 -11.84 -0.44 4.12
N CYS A 162 -11.04 0.59 4.38
CA CYS A 162 -9.68 0.78 3.87
C CYS A 162 -8.63 0.67 4.99
N ASP A 163 -8.95 -0.05 6.07
CA ASP A 163 -8.26 -0.11 7.36
C ASP A 163 -7.18 -1.21 7.43
N GLY A 164 -6.91 -1.86 6.31
CA GLY A 164 -5.87 -2.84 6.19
C GLY A 164 -6.21 -4.20 6.78
N PHE A 165 -5.24 -5.09 6.79
CA PHE A 165 -5.47 -6.50 7.17
C PHE A 165 -5.95 -6.68 8.61
N TYR A 166 -5.48 -5.85 9.52
CA TYR A 166 -5.81 -5.90 10.95
C TYR A 166 -6.88 -4.87 11.35
N GLY A 167 -7.60 -4.34 10.37
CA GLY A 167 -8.68 -3.41 10.60
C GLY A 167 -9.94 -4.07 11.15
N VAL A 168 -10.93 -3.25 11.48
CA VAL A 168 -12.21 -3.69 12.06
C VAL A 168 -13.27 -4.01 10.99
N SER A 169 -13.09 -3.50 9.76
CA SER A 169 -14.11 -3.59 8.72
C SER A 169 -14.42 -5.02 8.33
N ARG A 170 -13.40 -5.82 8.00
CA ARG A 170 -13.61 -7.23 7.64
C ARG A 170 -14.20 -8.07 8.77
N PRO A 171 -13.72 -7.99 10.02
CA PRO A 171 -14.33 -8.72 11.15
C PRO A 171 -15.77 -8.30 11.50
N SER A 172 -16.25 -7.16 11.00
CA SER A 172 -17.66 -6.73 11.18
C SER A 172 -18.62 -7.48 10.26
N ILE A 173 -18.13 -8.23 9.29
CA ILE A 173 -18.94 -9.09 8.43
C ILE A 173 -19.20 -10.41 9.18
N PRO A 174 -20.46 -10.88 9.25
CA PRO A 174 -20.80 -12.11 9.96
C PRO A 174 -20.05 -13.35 9.49
N ASP A 175 -19.80 -14.26 10.41
CA ASP A 175 -19.17 -15.54 10.10
C ASP A 175 -19.95 -16.30 9.02
N GLY A 176 -19.24 -16.95 8.10
CA GLY A 176 -19.82 -17.74 7.03
C GLY A 176 -20.23 -16.96 5.78
N VAL A 177 -20.19 -15.63 5.80
CA VAL A 177 -20.46 -14.80 4.61
C VAL A 177 -19.25 -14.76 3.67
N LEU A 178 -18.05 -14.62 4.24
CA LEU A 178 -16.82 -14.51 3.44
C LEU A 178 -16.21 -15.89 3.16
N SER A 179 -15.94 -16.14 1.88
CA SER A 179 -14.96 -17.15 1.46
C SER A 179 -13.57 -16.59 1.62
N VAL A 180 -12.69 -17.31 2.31
CA VAL A 180 -11.31 -16.87 2.58
C VAL A 180 -10.33 -17.79 1.88
N LEU A 181 -9.55 -17.24 0.93
CA LEU A 181 -8.38 -17.90 0.38
C LEU A 181 -7.13 -17.36 1.06
N SER A 182 -6.43 -18.20 1.81
CA SER A 182 -5.20 -17.81 2.51
C SER A 182 -4.09 -18.81 2.26
N ARG A 183 -2.89 -18.32 1.99
CA ARG A 183 -1.67 -19.12 1.85
C ARG A 183 -0.51 -18.43 2.53
N GLU A 184 0.13 -19.12 3.47
CA GLU A 184 1.41 -18.71 4.03
C GLU A 184 2.55 -19.41 3.28
N TYR A 185 3.65 -18.69 3.08
CA TYR A 185 4.83 -19.20 2.40
C TYR A 185 5.93 -19.51 3.42
N PRO A 186 6.73 -20.56 3.21
CA PRO A 186 7.73 -21.00 4.17
C PRO A 186 9.00 -20.12 4.16
N PHE A 187 8.86 -18.83 3.86
CA PHE A 187 9.96 -17.86 3.86
C PHE A 187 9.46 -16.46 4.19
N ALA A 188 10.40 -15.60 4.54
CA ALA A 188 10.19 -14.19 4.77
C ALA A 188 11.20 -13.34 3.98
N TRP A 189 10.94 -12.05 3.87
CA TRP A 189 11.89 -11.07 3.42
C TRP A 189 12.47 -10.28 4.60
N LEU A 190 13.77 -10.32 4.79
CA LEU A 190 14.49 -9.33 5.56
C LEU A 190 14.67 -8.10 4.66
N SER A 191 13.83 -7.11 4.88
CA SER A 191 13.87 -5.83 4.17
C SER A 191 14.81 -4.87 4.88
N ILE A 192 15.73 -4.28 4.13
CA ILE A 192 16.79 -3.37 4.61
C ILE A 192 16.64 -2.04 3.88
N LEU A 193 16.57 -0.94 4.62
CA LEU A 193 16.75 0.41 4.08
C LEU A 193 18.15 0.87 4.46
N ALA A 194 18.94 1.27 3.49
CA ALA A 194 20.32 1.69 3.73
C ALA A 194 20.65 3.03 3.07
N GLU A 195 21.47 3.80 3.74
CA GLU A 195 22.11 4.99 3.17
C GLU A 195 23.32 4.54 2.35
N ALA A 196 23.05 4.04 1.15
CA ALA A 196 24.07 3.54 0.22
C ALA A 196 23.77 4.09 -1.19
N PRO A 197 24.84 4.43 -1.95
CA PRO A 197 24.68 4.83 -3.34
C PRO A 197 23.95 3.76 -4.17
N SER A 198 23.35 4.19 -5.27
CA SER A 198 22.67 3.27 -6.16
C SER A 198 23.63 2.30 -6.82
N ALA A 199 23.34 1.00 -6.72
CA ALA A 199 24.07 -0.08 -7.41
C ALA A 199 23.52 -0.34 -8.81
N SER A 200 22.32 0.13 -9.13
CA SER A 200 21.69 -0.02 -10.44
C SER A 200 20.66 1.08 -10.64
N HIS A 201 20.42 1.43 -11.89
CA HIS A 201 19.37 2.36 -12.29
C HIS A 201 17.97 1.72 -12.35
N GLU A 202 17.90 0.39 -12.33
CA GLU A 202 16.64 -0.36 -12.38
C GLU A 202 16.59 -1.39 -11.23
N LEU A 203 15.41 -1.98 -11.01
CA LEU A 203 15.19 -3.06 -10.05
C LEU A 203 16.02 -4.28 -10.43
N ILE A 204 16.55 -5.01 -9.44
CA ILE A 204 17.21 -6.29 -9.64
C ILE A 204 16.47 -7.35 -8.82
N TYR A 205 16.11 -8.44 -9.49
CA TYR A 205 15.61 -9.66 -8.88
C TYR A 205 16.66 -10.76 -9.05
N ALA A 206 17.23 -11.23 -7.97
CA ALA A 206 18.23 -12.27 -7.99
C ALA A 206 17.73 -13.57 -7.36
N HIS A 207 17.99 -14.67 -8.04
CA HIS A 207 17.81 -16.02 -7.50
C HIS A 207 19.20 -16.65 -7.29
N HIS A 208 19.45 -17.11 -6.09
CA HIS A 208 20.69 -17.74 -5.70
C HIS A 208 20.39 -19.01 -4.87
N GLN A 209 21.32 -19.99 -4.86
CA GLN A 209 21.16 -21.23 -4.06
C GLN A 209 20.93 -20.97 -2.55
N ARG A 210 21.43 -19.83 -2.03
CA ARG A 210 21.25 -19.38 -0.63
C ARG A 210 19.94 -18.61 -0.42
N GLY A 211 19.07 -18.52 -1.45
CA GLY A 211 17.80 -17.81 -1.43
C GLY A 211 17.81 -16.53 -2.27
N GLY A 212 16.64 -15.98 -2.53
CA GLY A 212 16.47 -14.79 -3.35
C GLY A 212 17.00 -13.52 -2.70
N ALA A 213 17.28 -12.51 -3.55
CA ALA A 213 17.53 -11.14 -3.14
C ALA A 213 16.88 -10.16 -4.11
N ILE A 214 16.48 -8.99 -3.62
CA ILE A 214 15.92 -7.92 -4.45
C ILE A 214 16.64 -6.63 -4.09
N TYR A 215 16.97 -5.86 -5.12
CA TYR A 215 17.50 -4.52 -4.99
C TYR A 215 16.54 -3.51 -5.63
N SER A 216 16.36 -2.37 -4.97
CA SER A 216 15.71 -1.20 -5.55
C SER A 216 16.33 0.08 -5.04
N MET A 217 16.58 1.04 -5.90
CA MET A 217 16.94 2.39 -5.48
C MET A 217 15.69 3.12 -4.95
N ARG A 218 15.90 4.03 -3.98
CA ARG A 218 14.86 4.96 -3.50
C ARG A 218 15.15 6.38 -3.96
N ASN A 219 16.40 6.74 -3.97
CA ASN A 219 16.99 7.93 -4.54
C ASN A 219 18.49 7.71 -4.71
N LYS A 220 19.25 8.76 -5.06
CA LYS A 220 20.71 8.67 -5.29
C LYS A 220 21.52 8.21 -4.06
N ARG A 221 20.97 8.31 -2.85
CA ARG A 221 21.66 8.01 -1.58
C ARG A 221 21.00 6.88 -0.79
N LEU A 222 19.76 6.52 -1.12
CA LEU A 222 18.99 5.52 -0.40
C LEU A 222 18.69 4.33 -1.31
N SER A 223 19.01 3.16 -0.81
CA SER A 223 18.69 1.89 -1.45
C SER A 223 17.87 1.00 -0.52
N ARG A 224 17.00 0.21 -1.10
CA ARG A 224 16.25 -0.84 -0.40
C ARG A 224 16.65 -2.19 -0.93
N HIS A 225 16.97 -3.08 -0.01
CA HIS A 225 17.32 -4.45 -0.31
C HIS A 225 16.37 -5.40 0.42
N ASN A 226 16.14 -6.56 -0.16
CA ASN A 226 15.41 -7.63 0.51
C ASN A 226 16.21 -8.92 0.36
N LEU A 227 16.42 -9.62 1.47
CA LEU A 227 17.02 -10.96 1.52
C LEU A 227 15.95 -11.96 1.91
N GLN A 228 15.80 -13.00 1.12
CA GLN A 228 14.98 -14.14 1.51
C GLN A 228 15.60 -14.83 2.74
N CYS A 229 14.79 -15.04 3.75
CA CYS A 229 15.22 -15.65 5.00
C CYS A 229 14.14 -16.56 5.57
N ASP A 230 14.54 -17.37 6.56
CA ASP A 230 13.61 -18.14 7.37
C ASP A 230 12.72 -17.18 8.18
N PRO A 231 11.39 -17.32 8.18
CA PRO A 231 10.48 -16.48 8.95
C PRO A 231 10.74 -16.49 10.46
N ASP A 232 11.22 -17.60 10.99
CA ASP A 232 11.51 -17.81 12.40
C ASP A 232 13.01 -17.74 12.73
N GLY A 233 13.84 -17.56 11.70
CA GLY A 233 15.29 -17.62 11.81
C GLY A 233 15.94 -16.42 12.49
N ALA A 234 17.24 -16.56 12.73
CA ALA A 234 18.11 -15.57 13.39
C ALA A 234 18.42 -14.31 12.53
N ALA A 235 17.78 -14.13 11.37
CA ALA A 235 18.05 -12.99 10.48
C ALA A 235 17.82 -11.62 11.15
N LYS A 236 16.95 -11.54 12.16
CA LYS A 236 16.74 -10.33 12.98
C LYS A 236 18.00 -9.87 13.69
N SER A 237 18.86 -10.82 14.08
CA SER A 237 20.09 -10.57 14.83
C SER A 237 21.35 -10.58 13.96
N TRP A 238 21.20 -10.61 12.63
CA TRP A 238 22.37 -10.57 11.76
C TRP A 238 23.12 -9.25 11.91
N PRO A 239 24.45 -9.29 12.12
CA PRO A 239 25.28 -8.11 12.04
C PRO A 239 25.18 -7.44 10.67
N ALA A 240 25.39 -6.13 10.60
CA ALA A 240 25.31 -5.39 9.35
C ALA A 240 26.25 -5.96 8.27
N ASP A 241 27.48 -6.30 8.63
CA ASP A 241 28.45 -6.88 7.71
C ASP A 241 27.95 -8.19 7.10
N LYS A 242 27.36 -9.08 7.90
CA LYS A 242 26.78 -10.32 7.41
C LYS A 242 25.64 -10.08 6.44
N ILE A 243 24.81 -9.06 6.68
CA ILE A 243 23.72 -8.68 5.75
C ILE A 243 24.33 -8.23 4.43
N TRP A 244 25.34 -7.38 4.45
CA TRP A 244 25.99 -6.89 3.24
C TRP A 244 26.69 -8.00 2.47
N ASP A 245 27.37 -8.91 3.16
CA ASP A 245 28.01 -10.07 2.54
C ASP A 245 27.00 -10.99 1.86
N GLU A 246 25.86 -11.26 2.49
CA GLU A 246 24.78 -12.03 1.87
C GLU A 246 24.15 -11.32 0.67
N LEU A 247 23.95 -10.01 0.75
CA LEU A 247 23.45 -9.22 -0.37
C LEU A 247 24.43 -9.27 -1.55
N GLU A 248 25.74 -9.12 -1.29
CA GLU A 248 26.76 -9.17 -2.32
C GLU A 248 26.79 -10.53 -3.00
N VAL A 249 26.79 -11.62 -2.22
CA VAL A 249 26.77 -12.98 -2.75
C VAL A 249 25.54 -13.26 -3.62
N ARG A 250 24.37 -12.80 -3.18
CA ARG A 250 23.11 -13.15 -3.87
C ARG A 250 22.78 -12.21 -5.04
N LEU A 251 23.19 -10.95 -4.96
CA LEU A 251 22.95 -9.97 -6.04
C LEU A 251 24.03 -9.96 -7.10
N ASN A 252 25.24 -10.41 -6.80
CA ASN A 252 26.36 -10.34 -7.72
C ASN A 252 26.52 -11.66 -8.49
N ALA A 253 25.86 -11.74 -9.63
CA ALA A 253 25.81 -12.97 -10.43
C ALA A 253 27.18 -13.42 -10.97
N ASP A 254 28.09 -12.49 -11.19
CA ASP A 254 29.37 -12.73 -11.90
C ASP A 254 30.62 -12.19 -11.15
N ASN A 255 30.45 -11.75 -9.90
CA ASN A 255 31.49 -11.13 -9.08
C ASN A 255 32.19 -9.91 -9.73
N SER A 256 31.56 -9.29 -10.74
CA SER A 256 32.18 -8.21 -11.51
C SER A 256 32.11 -6.84 -10.82
N GLU A 257 31.17 -6.65 -9.91
CA GLU A 257 30.94 -5.36 -9.27
C GLU A 257 30.72 -5.54 -7.75
N ARG A 258 31.34 -4.69 -6.95
CA ARG A 258 31.04 -4.65 -5.51
C ARG A 258 29.76 -3.87 -5.25
N LEU A 259 28.89 -4.41 -4.41
CA LEU A 259 27.70 -3.72 -3.96
C LEU A 259 28.09 -2.52 -3.07
N PRO A 260 27.66 -1.29 -3.39
CA PRO A 260 27.88 -0.16 -2.50
C PRO A 260 27.27 -0.41 -1.12
N ARG A 261 28.08 -0.28 -0.07
CA ARG A 261 27.67 -0.49 1.33
C ARG A 261 27.49 0.85 2.02
N GLY A 262 26.63 0.89 3.03
CA GLY A 262 26.43 2.06 3.86
C GLY A 262 25.68 1.74 5.15
N PRO A 263 25.39 2.74 5.99
CA PRO A 263 24.62 2.55 7.21
C PRO A 263 23.24 1.97 6.94
N ILE A 264 22.88 0.91 7.68
CA ILE A 264 21.52 0.35 7.66
C ILE A 264 20.66 1.20 8.58
N LEU A 265 19.67 1.89 8.00
CA LEU A 265 18.76 2.79 8.69
C LEU A 265 17.57 2.06 9.30
N ASP A 266 17.09 1.01 8.60
CA ASP A 266 15.95 0.22 9.05
C ASP A 266 16.06 -1.23 8.55
N ARG A 267 15.52 -2.16 9.36
CA ARG A 267 15.40 -3.58 9.00
C ARG A 267 14.11 -4.18 9.54
N VAL A 268 13.36 -4.83 8.67
CA VAL A 268 12.08 -5.45 9.02
C VAL A 268 12.00 -6.83 8.38
N ILE A 269 11.59 -7.85 9.17
CA ILE A 269 11.24 -9.16 8.62
C ILE A 269 9.74 -9.18 8.33
N THR A 270 9.41 -9.47 7.06
CA THR A 270 8.05 -9.58 6.59
C THR A 270 7.78 -11.02 6.14
N ARG A 271 6.90 -11.72 6.86
CA ARG A 271 6.41 -13.04 6.46
C ARG A 271 5.60 -12.92 5.18
N MET A 272 5.74 -13.89 4.31
CA MET A 272 5.03 -13.90 3.04
C MET A 272 3.69 -14.61 3.20
N ARG A 273 2.63 -13.92 2.75
CA ARG A 273 1.29 -14.50 2.65
C ARG A 273 0.55 -13.98 1.44
N SER A 274 -0.33 -14.80 0.89
CA SER A 274 -1.43 -14.38 0.05
C SER A 274 -2.72 -14.53 0.84
N PHE A 275 -3.63 -13.59 0.66
CA PHE A 275 -4.93 -13.58 1.33
C PHE A 275 -5.93 -12.86 0.44
N VAL A 276 -7.10 -13.43 0.26
CA VAL A 276 -8.22 -12.80 -0.47
C VAL A 276 -9.52 -13.20 0.21
N VAL A 277 -10.45 -12.28 0.31
CA VAL A 277 -11.83 -12.57 0.74
C VAL A 277 -12.80 -12.27 -0.37
N GLU A 278 -13.84 -13.08 -0.48
CA GLU A 278 -14.96 -12.92 -1.41
C GLU A 278 -16.29 -13.24 -0.71
N PRO A 279 -17.31 -12.41 -0.93
CA PRO A 279 -17.34 -11.15 -1.66
C PRO A 279 -16.59 -10.04 -0.92
N MET A 280 -16.12 -8.99 -1.64
CA MET A 280 -15.51 -7.79 -1.02
C MET A 280 -16.56 -6.76 -0.59
N GLN A 281 -17.79 -7.20 -0.42
CA GLN A 281 -18.96 -6.39 -0.03
C GLN A 281 -19.89 -7.21 0.84
N TYR A 282 -20.47 -6.57 1.87
CA TYR A 282 -21.59 -7.09 2.63
C TYR A 282 -22.53 -5.95 3.03
N GLY A 283 -23.79 -6.01 2.57
CA GLY A 283 -24.73 -4.90 2.75
C GLY A 283 -24.14 -3.59 2.25
N SER A 284 -24.07 -2.60 3.11
CA SER A 284 -23.52 -1.27 2.83
C SER A 284 -22.00 -1.14 3.08
N LEU A 285 -21.32 -2.23 3.44
CA LEU A 285 -19.87 -2.24 3.69
C LEU A 285 -19.11 -2.79 2.50
N PHE A 286 -18.11 -2.05 2.03
CA PHE A 286 -17.17 -2.44 0.98
C PHE A 286 -15.76 -2.54 1.54
N LEU A 287 -15.01 -3.58 1.17
CA LEU A 287 -13.61 -3.78 1.56
C LEU A 287 -12.69 -3.43 0.38
N ALA A 288 -11.60 -2.72 0.65
CA ALA A 288 -10.60 -2.37 -0.35
C ALA A 288 -9.16 -2.44 0.20
N GLY A 289 -8.20 -2.72 -0.67
CA GLY A 289 -6.80 -2.87 -0.32
C GLY A 289 -6.54 -4.05 0.63
N ASP A 290 -5.62 -3.88 1.57
CA ASP A 290 -5.23 -4.94 2.51
C ASP A 290 -6.39 -5.44 3.40
N ALA A 291 -7.52 -4.73 3.48
CA ALA A 291 -8.73 -5.21 4.15
C ALA A 291 -9.37 -6.37 3.39
N ALA A 292 -9.31 -6.36 2.04
CA ALA A 292 -9.87 -7.37 1.16
C ALA A 292 -8.84 -8.41 0.73
N HIS A 293 -7.62 -7.99 0.41
CA HIS A 293 -6.59 -8.89 -0.14
C HIS A 293 -5.17 -8.46 0.20
N ILE A 294 -4.30 -9.44 0.37
CA ILE A 294 -2.85 -9.27 0.51
C ILE A 294 -2.15 -10.13 -0.52
N VAL A 295 -1.14 -9.56 -1.15
CA VAL A 295 -0.20 -10.29 -2.00
C VAL A 295 1.22 -10.14 -1.47
N PRO A 296 2.10 -11.13 -1.70
CA PRO A 296 3.51 -11.00 -1.35
C PRO A 296 4.12 -9.73 -1.94
N PRO A 297 4.90 -8.95 -1.16
CA PRO A 297 5.44 -7.67 -1.61
C PRO A 297 6.52 -7.79 -2.69
N THR A 298 6.92 -9.01 -3.05
CA THR A 298 7.95 -9.31 -4.07
C THR A 298 7.68 -8.62 -5.40
N GLY A 299 6.43 -8.60 -5.86
CA GLY A 299 6.01 -7.94 -7.11
C GLY A 299 5.57 -6.48 -6.91
N ALA A 300 5.66 -5.94 -5.70
CA ALA A 300 5.20 -4.59 -5.34
C ALA A 300 3.75 -4.26 -5.77
N LYS A 301 2.88 -5.27 -5.80
CA LYS A 301 1.49 -5.15 -6.30
C LYS A 301 0.51 -4.56 -5.30
N GLY A 302 0.76 -4.60 -3.98
CA GLY A 302 -0.23 -4.24 -2.96
C GLY A 302 -0.85 -2.86 -3.16
N MET A 303 -0.03 -1.81 -3.32
CA MET A 303 -0.53 -0.45 -3.56
C MET A 303 -1.26 -0.34 -4.91
N ASN A 304 -0.74 -0.97 -5.97
CA ASN A 304 -1.36 -0.90 -7.30
C ASN A 304 -2.73 -1.60 -7.32
N LEU A 305 -2.88 -2.73 -6.62
CA LEU A 305 -4.17 -3.41 -6.44
C LEU A 305 -5.15 -2.55 -5.64
N ALA A 306 -4.69 -1.98 -4.52
CA ALA A 306 -5.53 -1.08 -3.73
C ALA A 306 -6.02 0.14 -4.55
N VAL A 307 -5.17 0.71 -5.41
CA VAL A 307 -5.57 1.80 -6.33
C VAL A 307 -6.59 1.31 -7.36
N ALA A 308 -6.45 0.09 -7.87
CA ALA A 308 -7.44 -0.50 -8.79
C ALA A 308 -8.80 -0.71 -8.10
N ASP A 309 -8.81 -1.23 -6.86
CA ASP A 309 -10.03 -1.35 -6.06
C ASP A 309 -10.71 0.01 -5.90
N ILE A 310 -9.95 1.02 -5.51
CA ILE A 310 -10.48 2.37 -5.27
C ILE A 310 -11.02 3.00 -6.55
N LYS A 311 -10.36 2.79 -7.67
CA LYS A 311 -10.88 3.25 -8.97
C LYS A 311 -12.24 2.64 -9.28
N CYS A 312 -12.42 1.34 -9.06
CA CYS A 312 -13.70 0.66 -9.25
C CYS A 312 -14.75 1.13 -8.24
N LEU A 313 -14.39 1.19 -6.95
CA LEU A 313 -15.31 1.58 -5.89
C LEU A 313 -15.77 3.04 -6.02
N ALA A 314 -14.86 3.96 -6.33
CA ALA A 314 -15.19 5.35 -6.57
C ALA A 314 -16.11 5.50 -7.80
N ALA A 315 -15.86 4.77 -8.87
CA ALA A 315 -16.73 4.77 -10.06
C ALA A 315 -18.14 4.29 -9.71
N GLY A 316 -18.27 3.21 -8.93
CA GLY A 316 -19.56 2.70 -8.45
C GLY A 316 -20.32 3.73 -7.60
N PHE A 317 -19.67 4.36 -6.63
CA PHE A 317 -20.31 5.42 -5.83
C PHE A 317 -20.71 6.64 -6.67
N ILE A 318 -19.85 7.06 -7.60
CA ILE A 318 -20.17 8.19 -8.51
C ILE A 318 -21.38 7.85 -9.38
N GLU A 319 -21.47 6.65 -9.93
CA GLU A 319 -22.61 6.20 -10.72
C GLU A 319 -23.88 6.13 -9.85
N HIS A 320 -23.79 5.54 -8.65
CA HIS A 320 -24.91 5.46 -7.70
C HIS A 320 -25.51 6.85 -7.41
N TYR A 321 -24.69 7.81 -7.00
CA TYR A 321 -25.17 9.13 -6.60
C TYR A 321 -25.60 10.02 -7.77
N ARG A 322 -24.97 9.89 -8.94
CA ARG A 322 -25.35 10.67 -10.14
C ARG A 322 -26.54 10.12 -10.87
N ALA A 323 -26.64 8.80 -11.00
CA ALA A 323 -27.69 8.13 -11.74
C ALA A 323 -28.94 7.81 -10.88
N GLY A 324 -28.87 8.00 -9.56
CA GLY A 324 -29.92 7.62 -8.62
C GLY A 324 -30.18 6.11 -8.58
N ARG A 325 -29.21 5.31 -9.04
CA ARG A 325 -29.31 3.85 -9.00
C ARG A 325 -29.18 3.38 -7.56
N ARG A 326 -30.01 2.39 -7.18
CA ARG A 326 -30.04 1.79 -5.84
C ARG A 326 -29.54 0.35 -5.81
N ASP A 327 -29.10 -0.16 -6.91
CA ASP A 327 -28.65 -1.54 -7.17
C ASP A 327 -27.15 -1.62 -7.51
#